data_00a1885257e6e993169fc1b2e37fca70
#
_entry.id   00a1885257e6e993169fc1b2e37fca70
#
_cell.length_a   1.000
_cell.length_b   1.000
_cell.length_c   1.000
_cell.angle_alpha   90.00
_cell.angle_beta   90.00
_cell.angle_gamma   90.00
#
_symmetry.space_group_name_H-M   'P 1'
#
loop_
_entity.id
_entity.type
_entity.pdbx_description
1 polymer ?
#
loop_
_entity_poly.entity_id
_entity_poly.type
_entity_poly.pdbx_seq_one_letter_code
_entity_poly.pdbx_strand_id
1 'polypeptide(L)'
;MVIYIDGPNNTGKTTLVNKLAEVLREKQYVVNIFHADENFENIYEAYDKLIREHEDDILILDRGWICEQVYSYLRKRIPKISNWQIACLSSKGSVYTFITDAYRTDIEKATLKKEEVYDRIETYQEICLFANAASYLSYTGCKYDIIRTLRTSIDSQVKQILETLDFSKNLKKISYFAKGYAADAGVDILIDKDIMFEPGTTTIVELPVKVTPEEGQMAYLIERTSAAKKGLFVHSCPIDANYTGTVHAIVYNSSKNYVQYKAGEAFCQVVNVSINYPKNIPCKKEGKRTDSCFGGTDGQNKN
;
A
#
# COMPACT_ATOMS: atom_id res chain seq x y z
N MET A 1 9.64 4.32 9.50
CA MET A 1 10.59 3.80 8.46
C MET A 1 10.62 4.78 7.31
N VAL A 2 11.79 5.13 6.78
CA VAL A 2 11.91 6.07 5.66
C VAL A 2 12.57 5.38 4.47
N ILE A 3 11.97 5.50 3.29
CA ILE A 3 12.42 4.87 2.05
C ILE A 3 12.59 5.96 1.00
N TYR A 4 13.83 6.21 0.58
CA TYR A 4 14.13 7.08 -0.55
C TYR A 4 14.22 6.27 -1.83
N ILE A 5 13.54 6.70 -2.89
CA ILE A 5 13.64 6.13 -4.24
C ILE A 5 14.24 7.20 -5.15
N ASP A 6 15.52 7.06 -5.42
CA ASP A 6 16.31 7.98 -6.25
C ASP A 6 16.69 7.33 -7.60
N GLY A 7 17.28 8.09 -8.51
CA GLY A 7 17.80 7.58 -9.77
C GLY A 7 17.56 8.51 -10.96
N PRO A 8 18.12 8.17 -12.14
CA PRO A 8 17.99 8.96 -13.36
C PRO A 8 16.53 9.15 -13.81
N ASN A 9 16.28 10.17 -14.58
CA ASN A 9 14.97 10.41 -15.18
C ASN A 9 14.53 9.21 -16.04
N ASN A 10 13.22 9.00 -16.12
CA ASN A 10 12.60 7.95 -16.95
C ASN A 10 13.02 6.49 -16.63
N THR A 11 13.53 6.24 -15.43
CA THR A 11 13.83 4.88 -14.94
C THR A 11 12.64 4.19 -14.27
N GLY A 12 11.46 4.80 -14.22
CA GLY A 12 10.25 4.18 -13.66
C GLY A 12 10.10 4.34 -12.15
N LYS A 13 10.78 5.29 -11.51
CA LYS A 13 10.71 5.55 -10.06
C LYS A 13 9.29 5.66 -9.52
N THR A 14 8.48 6.54 -10.07
CA THR A 14 7.10 6.78 -9.61
C THR A 14 6.23 5.53 -9.74
N THR A 15 6.42 4.73 -10.78
CA THR A 15 5.73 3.44 -10.93
C THR A 15 6.14 2.48 -9.81
N LEU A 16 7.43 2.42 -9.50
CA LEU A 16 7.96 1.59 -8.41
C LEU A 16 7.45 2.05 -7.04
N VAL A 17 7.45 3.36 -6.77
CA VAL A 17 6.92 3.97 -5.54
C VAL A 17 5.45 3.59 -5.33
N ASN A 18 4.62 3.75 -6.35
CA ASN A 18 3.19 3.45 -6.27
C ASN A 18 2.94 1.96 -6.02
N LYS A 19 3.66 1.07 -6.72
CA LYS A 19 3.52 -0.38 -6.51
C LYS A 19 4.03 -0.84 -5.16
N LEU A 20 5.14 -0.29 -4.69
CA LEU A 20 5.67 -0.56 -3.35
C LEU A 20 4.67 -0.12 -2.27
N ALA A 21 4.10 1.08 -2.41
CA ALA A 21 3.11 1.59 -1.47
C ALA A 21 1.83 0.73 -1.46
N GLU A 22 1.36 0.28 -2.62
CA GLU A 22 0.23 -0.65 -2.75
C GLU A 22 0.49 -1.93 -1.94
N VAL A 23 1.61 -2.61 -2.19
CA VAL A 23 1.98 -3.86 -1.51
C VAL A 23 2.16 -3.68 0.00
N LEU A 24 2.72 -2.56 0.43
CA LEU A 24 2.87 -2.25 1.86
C LEU A 24 1.52 -1.96 2.54
N ARG A 25 0.60 -1.28 1.84
CA ARG A 25 -0.78 -1.05 2.32
C ARG A 25 -1.58 -2.35 2.39
N GLU A 26 -1.42 -3.28 1.43
CA GLU A 26 -2.00 -4.64 1.50
C GLU A 26 -1.52 -5.40 2.75
N LYS A 27 -0.29 -5.15 3.21
CA LYS A 27 0.24 -5.65 4.48
C LYS A 27 -0.22 -4.84 5.70
N GLN A 28 -1.18 -3.93 5.51
CA GLN A 28 -1.79 -3.07 6.52
C GLN A 28 -0.86 -2.03 7.17
N TYR A 29 0.27 -1.69 6.55
CA TYR A 29 1.10 -0.59 7.03
C TYR A 29 0.49 0.77 6.63
N VAL A 30 0.65 1.76 7.52
CA VAL A 30 0.39 3.17 7.16
C VAL A 30 1.52 3.63 6.27
N VAL A 31 1.20 4.02 5.02
CA VAL A 31 2.19 4.40 4.02
C VAL A 31 1.86 5.78 3.46
N ASN A 32 2.78 6.71 3.63
CA ASN A 32 2.73 8.05 3.10
C ASN A 32 3.75 8.19 1.96
N ILE A 33 3.32 8.76 0.83
CA ILE A 33 4.18 9.07 -0.30
C ILE A 33 4.37 10.56 -0.36
N PHE A 34 5.60 10.98 -0.52
CA PHE A 34 5.96 12.37 -0.69
C PHE A 34 6.86 12.53 -1.92
N HIS A 35 6.47 13.46 -2.80
CA HIS A 35 7.29 13.86 -3.94
C HIS A 35 8.09 15.08 -3.55
N ALA A 36 9.42 14.99 -3.66
CA ALA A 36 10.26 16.16 -3.46
C ALA A 36 10.04 17.15 -4.62
N ASP A 37 9.56 18.34 -4.30
CA ASP A 37 9.42 19.45 -5.23
C ASP A 37 10.70 20.27 -5.24
N GLU A 38 11.06 20.83 -6.40
CA GLU A 38 12.20 21.75 -6.57
C GLU A 38 12.04 23.05 -5.77
N ASN A 39 10.84 23.34 -5.28
CA ASN A 39 10.48 24.58 -4.58
C ASN A 39 10.84 24.62 -3.08
N PHE A 40 11.37 23.52 -2.51
CA PHE A 40 11.81 23.57 -1.11
C PHE A 40 13.01 24.52 -0.94
N GLU A 41 12.83 25.58 -0.16
CA GLU A 41 13.94 26.46 0.22
C GLU A 41 14.94 25.75 1.11
N ASN A 42 14.46 24.95 2.07
CA ASN A 42 15.27 24.15 3.00
C ASN A 42 14.86 22.70 2.99
N ILE A 43 15.51 21.91 2.15
CA ILE A 43 15.23 20.47 1.99
C ILE A 43 15.50 19.70 3.29
N TYR A 44 16.54 20.05 4.03
CA TYR A 44 16.89 19.37 5.28
C TYR A 44 15.79 19.54 6.33
N GLU A 45 15.31 20.74 6.57
CA GLU A 45 14.23 20.98 7.52
C GLU A 45 12.92 20.31 7.09
N ALA A 46 12.61 20.34 5.79
CA ALA A 46 11.44 19.68 5.24
C ALA A 46 11.47 18.15 5.49
N TYR A 47 12.60 17.51 5.20
CA TYR A 47 12.76 16.06 5.43
C TYR A 47 12.80 15.73 6.91
N ASP A 48 13.49 16.53 7.73
CA ASP A 48 13.54 16.32 9.17
C ASP A 48 12.14 16.42 9.81
N LYS A 49 11.34 17.37 9.38
CA LYS A 49 9.95 17.53 9.79
C LYS A 49 9.11 16.32 9.37
N LEU A 50 9.15 15.91 8.10
CA LEU A 50 8.43 14.76 7.58
C LEU A 50 8.79 13.47 8.34
N ILE A 51 10.07 13.24 8.60
CA ILE A 51 10.53 12.06 9.34
C ILE A 51 9.97 12.04 10.77
N ARG A 52 9.90 13.18 11.44
CA ARG A 52 9.32 13.28 12.79
C ARG A 52 7.81 13.11 12.79
N GLU A 53 7.11 13.71 11.83
CA GLU A 53 5.65 13.62 11.73
C GLU A 53 5.17 12.19 11.40
N HIS A 54 6.05 11.37 10.79
CA HIS A 54 5.77 9.99 10.36
C HIS A 54 6.67 8.95 11.03
N GLU A 55 7.04 9.14 12.29
CA GLU A 55 8.01 8.30 13.01
C GLU A 55 7.59 6.82 13.03
N ASP A 56 6.30 6.54 13.22
CA ASP A 56 5.73 5.19 13.28
C ASP A 56 5.18 4.70 11.93
N ASP A 57 5.16 5.54 10.91
CA ASP A 57 4.66 5.22 9.58
C ASP A 57 5.79 4.71 8.68
N ILE A 58 5.40 4.24 7.48
CA ILE A 58 6.33 4.09 6.36
C ILE A 58 6.21 5.35 5.49
N LEU A 59 7.30 6.10 5.37
CA LEU A 59 7.40 7.28 4.53
C LEU A 59 8.21 6.93 3.28
N ILE A 60 7.61 7.04 2.10
CA ILE A 60 8.29 6.84 0.81
C ILE A 60 8.49 8.21 0.16
N LEU A 61 9.74 8.53 -0.14
CA LEU A 61 10.14 9.77 -0.81
C LEU A 61 10.50 9.45 -2.26
N ASP A 62 9.62 9.84 -3.19
CA ASP A 62 9.88 9.80 -4.64
C ASP A 62 10.74 11.00 -5.01
N ARG A 63 11.98 10.75 -5.35
CA ARG A 63 13.11 11.66 -5.43
C ARG A 63 13.53 12.18 -4.05
N GLY A 64 14.62 11.65 -3.58
CA GLY A 64 15.22 12.00 -2.31
C GLY A 64 16.42 12.94 -2.47
N TRP A 65 17.27 12.89 -1.49
CA TRP A 65 18.44 13.75 -1.37
C TRP A 65 19.55 13.47 -2.40
N ILE A 66 19.64 12.25 -2.95
CA ILE A 66 20.60 11.96 -4.04
C ILE A 66 20.19 12.69 -5.31
N CYS A 67 18.91 12.70 -5.64
CA CYS A 67 18.39 13.48 -6.78
C CYS A 67 18.79 14.96 -6.63
N GLU A 68 18.65 15.54 -5.44
CA GLU A 68 19.07 16.93 -5.20
C GLU A 68 20.56 17.14 -5.46
N GLN A 69 21.43 16.23 -4.99
CA GLN A 69 22.87 16.33 -5.21
C GLN A 69 23.22 16.24 -6.71
N VAL A 70 22.67 15.23 -7.40
CA VAL A 70 22.95 14.99 -8.82
C VAL A 70 22.47 16.15 -9.70
N TYR A 71 21.20 16.55 -9.54
CA TYR A 71 20.62 17.62 -10.38
C TYR A 71 21.17 18.99 -10.04
N SER A 72 21.59 19.24 -8.80
CA SER A 72 22.31 20.47 -8.48
C SER A 72 23.62 20.54 -9.22
N TYR A 73 24.37 19.44 -9.28
CA TYR A 73 25.62 19.39 -10.05
C TYR A 73 25.38 19.61 -11.56
N LEU A 74 24.41 18.91 -12.15
CA LEU A 74 24.05 19.06 -13.56
C LEU A 74 23.60 20.50 -13.90
N ARG A 75 22.84 21.11 -13.03
CA ARG A 75 22.33 22.49 -13.19
C ARG A 75 23.33 23.56 -12.71
N LYS A 76 24.56 23.17 -12.33
CA LYS A 76 25.63 24.07 -11.84
C LYS A 76 25.17 24.97 -10.70
N ARG A 77 24.38 24.45 -9.76
CA ARG A 77 23.93 25.15 -8.56
C ARG A 77 24.44 24.47 -7.29
N ILE A 78 24.43 25.19 -6.19
CA ILE A 78 24.79 24.63 -4.88
C ILE A 78 23.65 23.69 -4.43
N PRO A 79 23.94 22.46 -3.98
CA PRO A 79 22.94 21.59 -3.41
C PRO A 79 22.27 22.20 -2.17
N LYS A 80 20.96 22.08 -2.09
CA LYS A 80 20.16 22.59 -0.96
C LYS A 80 20.26 21.71 0.30
N ILE A 81 21.02 20.63 0.25
CA ILE A 81 21.31 19.72 1.38
C ILE A 81 22.79 19.33 1.34
N SER A 82 23.48 19.45 2.45
CA SER A 82 24.88 19.07 2.58
C SER A 82 25.05 17.58 2.94
N ASN A 83 26.22 17.02 2.66
CA ASN A 83 26.54 15.64 3.02
C ASN A 83 26.41 15.36 4.52
N TRP A 84 26.76 16.35 5.37
CA TRP A 84 26.60 16.23 6.82
C TRP A 84 25.12 16.14 7.22
N GLN A 85 24.25 16.97 6.64
CA GLN A 85 22.81 16.93 6.87
C GLN A 85 22.22 15.58 6.43
N ILE A 86 22.67 15.03 5.31
CA ILE A 86 22.27 13.69 4.84
C ILE A 86 22.67 12.63 5.87
N ALA A 87 23.90 12.68 6.37
CA ALA A 87 24.34 11.74 7.41
C ALA A 87 23.49 11.85 8.68
N CYS A 88 23.12 13.07 9.09
CA CYS A 88 22.20 13.29 10.20
C CYS A 88 20.81 12.69 9.97
N LEU A 89 20.23 12.87 8.78
CA LEU A 89 18.92 12.25 8.45
C LEU A 89 19.02 10.74 8.43
N SER A 90 20.07 10.18 7.86
CA SER A 90 20.30 8.73 7.76
C SER A 90 20.52 8.08 9.11
N SER A 91 21.01 8.81 10.11
CA SER A 91 21.19 8.31 11.48
C SER A 91 19.91 8.23 12.31
N LYS A 92 18.81 8.85 11.83
CA LYS A 92 17.53 8.96 12.55
C LYS A 92 16.62 7.74 12.41
N GLY A 93 17.13 6.55 12.47
CA GLY A 93 16.26 5.38 12.52
C GLY A 93 16.42 4.42 11.33
N SER A 94 15.33 3.80 10.87
CA SER A 94 15.35 2.92 9.71
C SER A 94 15.20 3.72 8.42
N VAL A 95 16.31 4.21 7.90
CA VAL A 95 16.39 4.95 6.64
C VAL A 95 17.03 4.06 5.59
N TYR A 96 16.37 3.92 4.45
CA TYR A 96 16.80 3.11 3.31
C TYR A 96 16.82 3.97 2.06
N THR A 97 17.82 3.78 1.22
CA THR A 97 17.92 4.47 -0.06
C THR A 97 18.01 3.45 -1.18
N PHE A 98 17.09 3.50 -2.11
CA PHE A 98 17.12 2.65 -3.30
C PHE A 98 17.37 3.53 -4.52
N ILE A 99 18.38 3.14 -5.31
CA ILE A 99 18.75 3.85 -6.53
C ILE A 99 18.28 3.04 -7.71
N THR A 100 17.33 3.58 -8.47
CA THR A 100 16.91 2.96 -9.73
C THR A 100 18.00 3.08 -10.76
N ASP A 101 18.32 1.99 -11.44
CA ASP A 101 19.32 1.91 -12.49
C ASP A 101 18.73 1.24 -13.75
N ALA A 102 19.08 1.76 -14.91
CA ALA A 102 18.64 1.22 -16.19
C ALA A 102 19.70 1.43 -17.27
N TYR A 103 19.66 0.60 -18.30
CA TYR A 103 20.53 0.82 -19.45
C TYR A 103 20.10 2.09 -20.20
N ARG A 104 21.09 2.86 -20.69
CA ARG A 104 20.85 4.09 -21.46
C ARG A 104 19.84 3.91 -22.59
N THR A 105 19.96 2.81 -23.34
CA THR A 105 19.06 2.49 -24.45
C THR A 105 17.61 2.27 -24.02
N ASP A 106 17.39 1.81 -22.80
CA ASP A 106 16.05 1.61 -22.27
C ASP A 106 15.45 2.93 -21.75
N ILE A 107 16.28 3.80 -21.16
CA ILE A 107 15.89 5.17 -20.81
C ILE A 107 15.53 5.97 -22.06
N GLU A 108 16.35 5.87 -23.13
CA GLU A 108 16.05 6.51 -24.41
C GLU A 108 14.66 6.11 -24.94
N LYS A 109 14.38 4.81 -25.00
CA LYS A 109 13.07 4.31 -25.44
C LYS A 109 11.92 4.81 -24.53
N ALA A 110 12.15 4.84 -23.22
CA ALA A 110 11.14 5.32 -22.27
C ALA A 110 10.86 6.82 -22.42
N THR A 111 11.90 7.62 -22.69
CA THR A 111 11.81 9.07 -22.92
C THR A 111 11.06 9.36 -24.22
N LEU A 112 11.45 8.71 -25.30
CA LEU A 112 10.80 8.89 -26.62
C LEU A 112 9.32 8.44 -26.61
N LYS A 113 8.99 7.39 -25.84
CA LYS A 113 7.59 6.96 -25.68
C LYS A 113 6.70 8.00 -25.01
N LYS A 114 7.27 8.90 -24.21
CA LYS A 114 6.57 10.00 -23.55
C LYS A 114 6.58 11.30 -24.38
N GLU A 115 7.09 11.24 -25.60
CA GLU A 115 7.27 12.42 -26.46
C GLU A 115 8.17 13.51 -25.84
N GLU A 116 9.03 13.12 -24.88
CA GLU A 116 10.00 14.00 -24.25
C GLU A 116 11.28 14.11 -25.07
N VAL A 117 11.97 15.25 -24.95
CA VAL A 117 13.27 15.44 -25.61
C VAL A 117 14.32 14.57 -24.92
N TYR A 118 15.00 13.73 -25.72
CA TYR A 118 16.08 12.88 -25.22
C TYR A 118 17.44 13.52 -25.50
N ASP A 119 18.18 13.89 -24.44
CA ASP A 119 19.57 14.28 -24.51
C ASP A 119 20.49 13.13 -24.10
N ARG A 120 21.25 12.62 -25.07
CA ARG A 120 22.13 11.48 -24.88
C ARG A 120 23.28 11.76 -23.93
N ILE A 121 23.80 12.99 -23.94
CA ILE A 121 24.95 13.38 -23.12
C ILE A 121 24.48 13.58 -21.67
N GLU A 122 23.41 14.31 -21.47
CA GLU A 122 22.82 14.56 -20.14
C GLU A 122 22.40 13.25 -19.47
N THR A 123 21.72 12.34 -20.20
CA THR A 123 21.33 11.02 -19.67
C THR A 123 22.55 10.19 -19.25
N TYR A 124 23.63 10.22 -20.03
CA TYR A 124 24.85 9.51 -19.64
C TYR A 124 25.49 10.11 -18.40
N GLN A 125 25.52 11.42 -18.30
CA GLN A 125 26.02 12.13 -17.10
C GLN A 125 25.17 11.80 -15.87
N GLU A 126 23.84 11.79 -15.99
CA GLU A 126 22.92 11.37 -14.90
C GLU A 126 23.28 9.97 -14.42
N ILE A 127 23.36 8.97 -15.31
CA ILE A 127 23.67 7.59 -14.95
C ILE A 127 25.00 7.51 -14.20
N CYS A 128 26.05 8.16 -14.69
CA CYS A 128 27.36 8.16 -14.06
C CYS A 128 27.32 8.81 -12.66
N LEU A 129 26.60 9.91 -12.50
CA LEU A 129 26.49 10.61 -11.22
C LEU A 129 25.71 9.80 -10.18
N PHE A 130 24.63 9.13 -10.57
CA PHE A 130 23.90 8.24 -9.67
C PHE A 130 24.73 7.02 -9.26
N ALA A 131 25.51 6.44 -10.19
CA ALA A 131 26.45 5.36 -9.88
C ALA A 131 27.53 5.80 -8.89
N ASN A 132 28.08 7.00 -9.06
CA ASN A 132 29.05 7.60 -8.13
C ASN A 132 28.41 7.87 -6.76
N ALA A 133 27.18 8.36 -6.71
CA ALA A 133 26.44 8.60 -5.48
C ALA A 133 26.21 7.28 -4.72
N ALA A 134 25.87 6.19 -5.41
CA ALA A 134 25.75 4.86 -4.81
C ALA A 134 27.06 4.43 -4.15
N SER A 135 28.20 4.63 -4.82
CA SER A 135 29.51 4.34 -4.24
C SER A 135 29.79 5.18 -2.99
N TYR A 136 29.36 6.45 -2.98
CA TYR A 136 29.50 7.33 -1.81
C TYR A 136 28.68 6.86 -0.62
N LEU A 137 27.46 6.35 -0.83
CA LEU A 137 26.59 5.83 0.24
C LEU A 137 27.26 4.72 1.05
N SER A 138 28.09 3.89 0.42
CA SER A 138 28.82 2.82 1.11
C SER A 138 29.72 3.34 2.22
N TYR A 139 30.19 4.57 2.15
CA TYR A 139 31.05 5.20 3.17
C TYR A 139 30.26 5.93 4.26
N THR A 140 28.98 6.21 4.06
CA THR A 140 28.16 6.99 5.01
C THR A 140 27.42 6.13 6.03
N GLY A 141 27.50 4.80 5.91
CA GLY A 141 26.73 3.87 6.75
C GLY A 141 25.22 3.85 6.43
N CYS A 142 24.79 4.51 5.37
CA CYS A 142 23.41 4.44 4.90
C CYS A 142 23.10 3.04 4.36
N LYS A 143 21.92 2.52 4.70
CA LYS A 143 21.41 1.29 4.07
C LYS A 143 20.93 1.64 2.66
N TYR A 144 21.54 1.07 1.65
CA TYR A 144 21.17 1.32 0.25
C TYR A 144 21.20 0.03 -0.58
N ASP A 145 20.46 0.05 -1.69
CA ASP A 145 20.53 -0.98 -2.73
C ASP A 145 20.26 -0.36 -4.10
N ILE A 146 20.69 -1.05 -5.15
CA ILE A 146 20.49 -0.64 -6.55
C ILE A 146 19.42 -1.52 -7.17
N ILE A 147 18.35 -0.90 -7.64
CA ILE A 147 17.21 -1.57 -8.24
C ILE A 147 17.31 -1.45 -9.76
N ARG A 148 17.56 -2.56 -10.45
CA ARG A 148 17.54 -2.61 -11.91
C ARG A 148 16.10 -2.52 -12.40
N THR A 149 15.78 -1.41 -13.07
CA THR A 149 14.44 -1.15 -13.64
C THR A 149 14.40 -1.38 -15.16
N LEU A 150 13.22 -1.20 -15.76
CA LEU A 150 12.94 -1.29 -17.20
C LEU A 150 13.15 -2.66 -17.87
N ARG A 151 13.96 -3.56 -17.31
CA ARG A 151 14.12 -4.96 -17.79
C ARG A 151 13.71 -6.01 -16.75
N THR A 152 13.41 -5.58 -15.54
CA THR A 152 12.95 -6.44 -14.46
C THR A 152 11.48 -6.15 -14.22
N SER A 153 10.67 -7.17 -13.91
CA SER A 153 9.26 -6.95 -13.58
C SER A 153 9.13 -6.09 -12.33
N ILE A 154 8.06 -5.30 -12.26
CA ILE A 154 7.81 -4.42 -11.12
C ILE A 154 7.69 -5.23 -9.81
N ASP A 155 7.11 -6.42 -9.86
CA ASP A 155 6.97 -7.29 -8.69
C ASP A 155 8.34 -7.80 -8.20
N SER A 156 9.27 -8.10 -9.11
CA SER A 156 10.66 -8.47 -8.73
C SER A 156 11.41 -7.31 -8.10
N GLN A 157 11.20 -6.09 -8.57
CA GLN A 157 11.78 -4.87 -7.99
C GLN A 157 11.25 -4.63 -6.58
N VAL A 158 9.93 -4.71 -6.40
CA VAL A 158 9.28 -4.58 -5.08
C VAL A 158 9.76 -5.67 -4.14
N LYS A 159 9.86 -6.91 -4.60
CA LYS A 159 10.37 -8.03 -3.80
C LYS A 159 11.79 -7.76 -3.29
N GLN A 160 12.71 -7.30 -4.15
CA GLN A 160 14.08 -6.94 -3.77
C GLN A 160 14.09 -5.87 -2.66
N ILE A 161 13.26 -4.82 -2.80
CA ILE A 161 13.12 -3.79 -1.77
C ILE A 161 12.64 -4.38 -0.45
N LEU A 162 11.56 -5.19 -0.48
CA LEU A 162 10.98 -5.78 0.72
C LEU A 162 11.95 -6.71 1.46
N GLU A 163 12.83 -7.43 0.75
CA GLU A 163 13.86 -8.28 1.32
C GLU A 163 14.96 -7.48 2.04
N THR A 164 15.18 -6.22 1.64
CA THR A 164 16.17 -5.33 2.25
C THR A 164 15.63 -4.62 3.49
N LEU A 165 14.30 -4.43 3.58
CA LEU A 165 13.68 -3.67 4.66
C LEU A 165 13.61 -4.48 5.95
N ASP A 166 13.95 -3.84 7.08
CA ASP A 166 13.81 -4.42 8.42
C ASP A 166 12.48 -4.00 9.07
N PHE A 167 11.53 -4.93 9.11
CA PHE A 167 10.22 -4.75 9.73
C PHE A 167 10.18 -5.11 11.22
N SER A 168 11.32 -5.25 11.90
CA SER A 168 11.40 -5.54 13.34
C SER A 168 10.90 -4.38 14.22
N LYS A 169 10.84 -3.15 13.70
CA LYS A 169 10.27 -1.98 14.40
C LYS A 169 8.75 -2.04 14.43
N ASN A 170 8.18 -1.51 15.51
CA ASN A 170 6.74 -1.32 15.66
C ASN A 170 6.24 -0.23 14.70
N LEU A 171 6.02 -0.59 13.45
CA LEU A 171 5.41 0.29 12.45
C LEU A 171 3.90 0.31 12.63
N LYS A 172 3.33 1.49 12.49
CA LYS A 172 1.89 1.69 12.57
C LYS A 172 1.17 0.92 11.47
N LYS A 173 0.23 0.10 11.88
CA LYS A 173 -0.66 -0.63 10.97
C LYS A 173 -2.03 -0.02 10.97
N ILE A 174 -2.65 0.00 9.80
CA ILE A 174 -4.05 0.36 9.66
C ILE A 174 -4.85 -0.81 10.22
N SER A 175 -5.64 -0.56 11.26
CA SER A 175 -6.67 -1.51 11.69
C SER A 175 -7.98 -1.09 11.03
N TYR A 176 -8.49 -1.92 10.15
CA TYR A 176 -9.84 -1.75 9.62
C TYR A 176 -10.91 -2.37 10.54
N PHE A 177 -10.50 -2.92 11.68
CA PHE A 177 -11.40 -3.38 12.72
C PHE A 177 -11.44 -2.39 13.86
N ALA A 178 -12.64 -2.00 14.26
CA ALA A 178 -12.87 -1.13 15.41
C ALA A 178 -13.92 -1.75 16.34
N LYS A 179 -13.73 -1.57 17.63
CA LYS A 179 -14.67 -2.01 18.66
C LYS A 179 -14.91 -0.87 19.64
N GLY A 180 -16.17 -0.54 19.91
CA GLY A 180 -16.51 0.54 20.82
C GLY A 180 -16.26 0.14 22.27
N TYR A 181 -16.76 -1.05 22.65
CA TYR A 181 -16.61 -1.60 24.01
C TYR A 181 -16.13 -3.04 23.96
N ALA A 182 -15.44 -3.48 25.00
CA ALA A 182 -14.90 -4.85 25.08
C ALA A 182 -15.97 -5.93 24.95
N ALA A 183 -17.20 -5.67 25.39
CA ALA A 183 -18.33 -6.58 25.36
C ALA A 183 -19.22 -6.48 24.13
N ASP A 184 -18.88 -5.64 23.13
CA ASP A 184 -19.67 -5.54 21.91
C ASP A 184 -19.69 -6.90 21.18
N ALA A 185 -20.88 -7.30 20.71
CA ALA A 185 -21.06 -8.56 19.99
C ALA A 185 -20.42 -8.56 18.60
N GLY A 186 -20.40 -7.41 17.94
CA GLY A 186 -19.81 -7.21 16.62
C GLY A 186 -18.55 -6.36 16.67
N VAL A 187 -17.72 -6.54 15.65
CA VAL A 187 -16.55 -5.71 15.40
C VAL A 187 -16.81 -4.92 14.13
N ASP A 188 -16.78 -3.60 14.23
CA ASP A 188 -16.98 -2.69 13.11
C ASP A 188 -15.89 -2.88 12.05
N ILE A 189 -16.27 -2.79 10.78
CA ILE A 189 -15.32 -2.80 9.66
C ILE A 189 -15.26 -1.40 9.07
N LEU A 190 -14.09 -0.76 9.20
CA LEU A 190 -13.82 0.55 8.61
C LEU A 190 -13.56 0.39 7.12
N ILE A 191 -14.13 1.26 6.30
CA ILE A 191 -13.88 1.27 4.84
C ILE A 191 -12.63 2.07 4.50
N ASP A 192 -11.96 1.70 3.42
CA ASP A 192 -10.70 2.32 2.96
C ASP A 192 -10.92 3.44 1.92
N LYS A 193 -12.13 3.57 1.41
CA LYS A 193 -12.52 4.55 0.37
C LYS A 193 -13.93 5.05 0.60
N ASP A 194 -14.24 6.22 0.05
CA ASP A 194 -15.59 6.78 0.05
C ASP A 194 -16.55 5.87 -0.74
N ILE A 195 -17.72 5.62 -0.18
CA ILE A 195 -18.75 4.79 -0.80
C ILE A 195 -20.08 5.55 -0.79
N MET A 196 -20.82 5.45 -1.87
CA MET A 196 -22.16 6.00 -1.99
C MET A 196 -23.16 4.90 -2.41
N PHE A 197 -24.22 4.74 -1.63
CA PHE A 197 -25.30 3.79 -1.88
C PHE A 197 -26.48 4.52 -2.52
N GLU A 198 -26.79 4.13 -3.74
CA GLU A 198 -27.90 4.70 -4.51
C GLU A 198 -29.26 4.17 -3.99
N PRO A 199 -30.32 5.02 -3.95
CA PRO A 199 -31.64 4.62 -3.51
C PRO A 199 -32.21 3.43 -4.30
N GLY A 200 -32.78 2.45 -3.60
CA GLY A 200 -33.48 1.31 -4.21
C GLY A 200 -32.55 0.31 -4.91
N THR A 201 -31.23 0.42 -4.75
CA THR A 201 -30.26 -0.46 -5.43
C THR A 201 -29.49 -1.35 -4.44
N THR A 202 -28.96 -2.45 -4.97
CA THR A 202 -28.02 -3.31 -4.27
C THR A 202 -26.61 -3.04 -4.76
N THR A 203 -25.69 -2.76 -3.83
CA THR A 203 -24.26 -2.52 -4.09
C THR A 203 -23.43 -3.62 -3.44
N ILE A 204 -22.47 -4.15 -4.18
CA ILE A 204 -21.46 -5.08 -3.64
C ILE A 204 -20.22 -4.26 -3.30
N VAL A 205 -19.82 -4.29 -2.04
CA VAL A 205 -18.67 -3.53 -1.52
C VAL A 205 -17.59 -4.51 -1.11
N GLU A 206 -16.44 -4.45 -1.74
CA GLU A 206 -15.24 -5.12 -1.27
C GLU A 206 -14.72 -4.42 -0.01
N LEU A 207 -14.51 -5.19 1.06
CA LEU A 207 -14.04 -4.68 2.35
C LEU A 207 -12.53 -4.91 2.50
N PRO A 208 -11.79 -3.99 3.13
CA PRO A 208 -10.33 -4.06 3.24
C PRO A 208 -9.86 -5.04 4.32
N VAL A 209 -10.63 -6.10 4.57
CA VAL A 209 -10.37 -7.08 5.62
C VAL A 209 -10.51 -8.51 5.11
N LYS A 210 -9.78 -9.41 5.77
CA LYS A 210 -10.00 -10.85 5.69
C LYS A 210 -10.58 -11.31 7.01
N VAL A 211 -11.59 -12.15 6.95
CA VAL A 211 -12.25 -12.76 8.13
C VAL A 211 -12.16 -14.27 7.96
N THR A 212 -11.45 -14.92 8.87
CA THR A 212 -11.23 -16.36 8.84
C THR A 212 -11.71 -16.95 10.16
N PRO A 213 -12.99 -17.40 10.26
CA PRO A 213 -13.49 -18.04 11.46
C PRO A 213 -12.74 -19.33 11.74
N GLU A 214 -12.63 -19.68 13.01
CA GLU A 214 -12.07 -20.97 13.44
C GLU A 214 -13.02 -22.15 13.11
N GLU A 215 -12.49 -23.35 13.11
CA GLU A 215 -13.29 -24.57 12.94
C GLU A 215 -14.36 -24.65 14.04
N GLY A 216 -15.61 -24.94 13.63
CA GLY A 216 -16.76 -24.87 14.54
C GLY A 216 -17.39 -23.49 14.70
N GLN A 217 -16.89 -22.51 13.95
CA GLN A 217 -17.44 -21.16 13.91
C GLN A 217 -17.77 -20.75 12.47
N MET A 218 -18.66 -19.80 12.33
CA MET A 218 -18.87 -18.99 11.13
C MET A 218 -18.86 -17.52 11.50
N ALA A 219 -18.60 -16.66 10.54
CA ALA A 219 -18.84 -15.24 10.68
C ALA A 219 -19.90 -14.79 9.68
N TYR A 220 -20.54 -13.65 9.93
CA TYR A 220 -21.37 -12.96 8.96
C TYR A 220 -21.31 -11.46 9.19
N LEU A 221 -21.61 -10.74 8.14
CA LEU A 221 -21.72 -9.29 8.18
C LEU A 221 -23.14 -8.88 8.52
N ILE A 222 -23.28 -7.86 9.36
CA ILE A 222 -24.56 -7.18 9.59
C ILE A 222 -24.34 -5.66 9.50
N GLU A 223 -25.40 -4.93 9.23
CA GLU A 223 -25.35 -3.48 9.30
C GLU A 223 -25.17 -3.01 10.75
N ARG A 224 -24.49 -1.88 10.89
CA ARG A 224 -24.51 -1.14 12.16
C ARG A 224 -25.89 -0.50 12.38
N THR A 225 -26.29 -0.33 13.61
CA THR A 225 -27.56 0.35 13.95
C THR A 225 -27.69 1.73 13.29
N SER A 226 -26.58 2.46 13.16
CA SER A 226 -26.54 3.76 12.47
C SER A 226 -26.81 3.64 10.95
N ALA A 227 -26.37 2.56 10.33
CA ALA A 227 -26.61 2.28 8.92
C ALA A 227 -28.06 1.81 8.69
N ALA A 228 -28.57 0.93 9.56
CA ALA A 228 -29.97 0.51 9.54
C ALA A 228 -30.95 1.70 9.65
N LYS A 229 -30.65 2.67 10.54
CA LYS A 229 -31.45 3.91 10.66
C LYS A 229 -31.45 4.76 9.39
N LYS A 230 -30.41 4.66 8.55
CA LYS A 230 -30.34 5.32 7.24
C LYS A 230 -31.03 4.52 6.14
N GLY A 231 -31.56 3.32 6.42
CA GLY A 231 -32.22 2.44 5.46
C GLY A 231 -31.28 1.48 4.74
N LEU A 232 -30.06 1.28 5.20
CA LEU A 232 -29.18 0.27 4.64
C LEU A 232 -29.41 -1.09 5.30
N PHE A 233 -29.45 -2.14 4.48
CA PHE A 233 -29.50 -3.53 4.87
C PHE A 233 -28.30 -4.26 4.30
N VAL A 234 -27.57 -4.99 5.13
CA VAL A 234 -26.46 -5.85 4.73
C VAL A 234 -26.98 -7.30 4.67
N HIS A 235 -26.88 -7.93 3.51
CA HIS A 235 -27.25 -9.32 3.37
C HIS A 235 -26.22 -10.19 4.12
N SER A 236 -26.71 -10.92 5.13
CA SER A 236 -25.89 -11.77 6.01
C SER A 236 -25.54 -13.08 5.33
N CYS A 237 -24.55 -13.06 4.43
CA CYS A 237 -23.98 -14.28 3.87
C CYS A 237 -22.98 -14.90 4.86
N PRO A 238 -23.06 -16.22 5.12
CA PRO A 238 -22.10 -16.86 6.02
C PRO A 238 -20.70 -16.88 5.43
N ILE A 239 -19.73 -16.55 6.27
CA ILE A 239 -18.30 -16.68 6.00
C ILE A 239 -17.86 -17.97 6.68
N ASP A 240 -17.53 -18.97 5.89
CA ASP A 240 -17.18 -20.32 6.36
C ASP A 240 -15.85 -20.33 7.13
N ALA A 241 -15.68 -21.32 7.99
CA ALA A 241 -14.39 -21.61 8.61
C ALA A 241 -13.30 -21.82 7.55
N ASN A 242 -12.11 -21.29 7.82
CA ASN A 242 -10.96 -21.32 6.91
C ASN A 242 -11.16 -20.57 5.57
N TYR A 243 -12.13 -19.66 5.46
CA TYR A 243 -12.24 -18.77 4.32
C TYR A 243 -11.01 -17.86 4.24
N THR A 244 -10.37 -17.76 3.06
CA THR A 244 -9.14 -16.98 2.83
C THR A 244 -9.32 -15.84 1.83
N GLY A 245 -10.50 -15.74 1.21
CA GLY A 245 -10.80 -14.70 0.24
C GLY A 245 -11.06 -13.33 0.85
N THR A 246 -11.20 -12.34 -0.01
CA THR A 246 -11.62 -10.99 0.38
C THR A 246 -13.09 -10.99 0.77
N VAL A 247 -13.44 -10.30 1.84
CA VAL A 247 -14.82 -10.19 2.32
C VAL A 247 -15.56 -9.12 1.54
N HIS A 248 -16.78 -9.44 1.11
CA HIS A 248 -17.65 -8.50 0.40
C HIS A 248 -18.96 -8.31 1.17
N ALA A 249 -19.38 -7.07 1.32
CA ALA A 249 -20.70 -6.72 1.84
C ALA A 249 -21.68 -6.51 0.69
N ILE A 250 -22.81 -7.22 0.71
CA ILE A 250 -23.93 -7.00 -0.22
C ILE A 250 -24.92 -6.09 0.48
N VAL A 251 -25.05 -4.85 0.02
CA VAL A 251 -25.78 -3.79 0.73
C VAL A 251 -26.95 -3.31 -0.13
N TYR A 252 -28.16 -3.34 0.41
CA TYR A 252 -29.35 -2.75 -0.19
C TYR A 252 -29.71 -1.45 0.50
N ASN A 253 -29.89 -0.38 -0.27
CA ASN A 253 -30.41 0.90 0.23
C ASN A 253 -31.92 0.98 -0.01
N SER A 254 -32.70 0.73 1.04
CA SER A 254 -34.17 0.81 0.99
C SER A 254 -34.72 2.23 1.11
N SER A 255 -33.85 3.20 1.42
CA SER A 255 -34.28 4.60 1.57
C SER A 255 -34.54 5.27 0.20
N LYS A 256 -35.14 6.44 0.22
CA LYS A 256 -35.33 7.28 -0.97
C LYS A 256 -34.15 8.22 -1.24
N ASN A 257 -33.11 8.19 -0.39
CA ASN A 257 -31.97 9.10 -0.44
C ASN A 257 -30.67 8.36 -0.71
N TYR A 258 -29.70 9.04 -1.32
CA TYR A 258 -28.34 8.58 -1.36
C TYR A 258 -27.76 8.53 0.05
N VAL A 259 -27.08 7.43 0.41
CA VAL A 259 -26.40 7.27 1.69
C VAL A 259 -24.90 7.18 1.43
N GLN A 260 -24.14 8.10 2.03
CA GLN A 260 -22.68 8.16 1.85
C GLN A 260 -21.95 7.81 3.13
N TYR A 261 -20.83 7.12 2.96
CA TYR A 261 -19.81 6.86 3.99
C TYR A 261 -18.43 7.28 3.46
N LYS A 262 -17.63 7.87 4.34
CA LYS A 262 -16.26 8.29 4.08
C LYS A 262 -15.26 7.21 4.47
N ALA A 263 -14.09 7.20 3.84
CA ALA A 263 -12.97 6.40 4.29
C ALA A 263 -12.72 6.58 5.80
N GLY A 264 -12.53 5.47 6.53
CA GLY A 264 -12.42 5.46 7.98
C GLY A 264 -13.75 5.35 8.75
N GLU A 265 -14.90 5.43 8.08
CA GLU A 265 -16.20 5.14 8.70
C GLU A 265 -16.60 3.67 8.52
N ALA A 266 -17.58 3.21 9.33
CA ALA A 266 -18.13 1.86 9.23
C ALA A 266 -19.63 1.87 9.03
N PHE A 267 -20.14 1.13 8.04
CA PHE A 267 -21.56 0.88 7.84
C PHE A 267 -21.97 -0.53 8.29
N CYS A 268 -21.03 -1.45 8.37
CA CYS A 268 -21.25 -2.84 8.77
C CYS A 268 -20.28 -3.28 9.86
N GLN A 269 -20.60 -4.39 10.46
CA GLN A 269 -19.80 -5.07 11.49
C GLN A 269 -19.77 -6.58 11.20
N VAL A 270 -18.74 -7.25 11.66
CA VAL A 270 -18.63 -8.72 11.62
C VAL A 270 -18.98 -9.30 12.98
N VAL A 271 -19.74 -10.39 12.94
CA VAL A 271 -20.12 -11.17 14.12
C VAL A 271 -19.70 -12.61 13.93
N ASN A 272 -19.00 -13.20 14.91
CA ASN A 272 -18.67 -14.62 14.93
C ASN A 272 -19.70 -15.39 15.74
N VAL A 273 -20.08 -16.58 15.23
CA VAL A 273 -21.09 -17.46 15.85
C VAL A 273 -20.55 -18.88 15.86
N SER A 274 -20.73 -19.56 16.99
CA SER A 274 -20.46 -20.99 17.07
C SER A 274 -21.52 -21.79 16.33
N ILE A 275 -21.12 -22.82 15.58
CA ILE A 275 -21.99 -23.66 14.77
C ILE A 275 -22.14 -25.02 15.43
N ASN A 276 -23.39 -25.47 15.58
CA ASN A 276 -23.72 -26.86 15.86
C ASN A 276 -24.11 -27.53 14.55
N TYR A 277 -23.19 -28.28 13.96
CA TYR A 277 -23.50 -29.01 12.73
C TYR A 277 -24.55 -30.11 12.99
N PRO A 278 -25.61 -30.23 12.14
CA PRO A 278 -26.50 -31.36 12.18
C PRO A 278 -25.71 -32.68 12.01
N LYS A 279 -26.00 -33.67 12.82
CA LYS A 279 -25.37 -34.98 12.68
C LYS A 279 -25.84 -35.67 11.40
N ASN A 280 -24.92 -36.37 10.71
CA ASN A 280 -25.22 -37.25 9.54
C ASN A 280 -25.62 -36.52 8.25
N ILE A 281 -25.16 -35.32 7.99
CA ILE A 281 -25.27 -34.69 6.66
C ILE A 281 -24.08 -35.16 5.81
N PRO A 282 -24.31 -35.86 4.68
CA PRO A 282 -23.22 -36.29 3.81
C PRO A 282 -22.58 -35.06 3.15
N CYS A 283 -21.26 -34.95 3.25
CA CYS A 283 -20.48 -33.93 2.54
C CYS A 283 -20.20 -34.39 1.10
N LYS A 284 -20.38 -33.52 0.13
CA LYS A 284 -20.04 -33.78 -1.29
C LYS A 284 -18.54 -33.89 -1.54
N LYS A 285 -17.70 -33.28 -0.70
CA LYS A 285 -16.25 -33.32 -0.77
C LYS A 285 -15.69 -33.57 0.62
N GLU A 286 -14.75 -34.51 0.73
CA GLU A 286 -13.96 -34.71 1.96
C GLU A 286 -12.77 -33.75 1.98
N GLY A 287 -12.42 -33.22 3.16
CA GLY A 287 -11.29 -32.33 3.37
C GLY A 287 -11.66 -30.84 3.53
N LYS A 288 -10.63 -30.03 3.73
CA LYS A 288 -10.78 -28.57 3.87
C LYS A 288 -11.00 -27.91 2.52
N ARG A 289 -11.82 -26.87 2.49
CA ARG A 289 -12.01 -26.05 1.30
C ARG A 289 -10.70 -25.32 0.99
N THR A 290 -10.13 -25.55 -0.21
CA THR A 290 -8.90 -24.91 -0.68
C THR A 290 -9.17 -23.68 -1.53
N ASP A 291 -10.36 -23.58 -2.15
CA ASP A 291 -10.74 -22.50 -3.04
C ASP A 291 -11.69 -21.55 -2.28
N SER A 292 -11.17 -20.40 -1.89
CA SER A 292 -11.91 -19.40 -1.13
C SER A 292 -12.03 -18.14 -1.95
N CYS A 293 -13.06 -18.08 -2.79
CA CYS A 293 -13.42 -16.87 -3.54
C CYS A 293 -14.89 -16.52 -3.32
N PHE A 294 -15.23 -15.26 -3.43
CA PHE A 294 -16.60 -14.77 -3.35
C PHE A 294 -17.46 -15.42 -4.45
N GLY A 295 -18.56 -16.07 -4.07
CA GLY A 295 -19.43 -16.80 -5.01
C GLY A 295 -18.83 -18.11 -5.57
N GLY A 296 -17.72 -18.62 -5.04
CA GLY A 296 -16.97 -19.75 -5.60
C GLY A 296 -17.68 -21.10 -5.60
N THR A 297 -18.84 -21.24 -4.94
CA THR A 297 -19.67 -22.47 -5.00
C THR A 297 -20.53 -22.56 -6.25
N ASP A 298 -20.85 -21.42 -6.88
CA ASP A 298 -21.76 -21.38 -8.04
C ASP A 298 -21.03 -21.68 -9.37
N GLY A 299 -19.70 -21.55 -9.40
CA GLY A 299 -18.89 -21.77 -10.60
C GLY A 299 -18.59 -23.25 -10.96
N GLN A 300 -18.98 -24.21 -10.13
CA GLN A 300 -18.63 -25.63 -10.33
C GLN A 300 -19.71 -26.48 -11.05
N ASN A 301 -20.79 -25.87 -11.50
CA ASN A 301 -21.85 -26.55 -12.28
C ASN A 301 -21.80 -26.21 -13.79
N LYS A 302 -20.62 -25.99 -14.36
CA LYS A 302 -20.46 -25.99 -15.82
C LYS A 302 -19.67 -27.23 -16.22
N ASN A 303 -20.40 -28.32 -16.42
CA ASN A 303 -20.11 -29.41 -17.34
C ASN A 303 -21.37 -29.69 -18.14
#